data_726fb0e0679d28113a09ad6ae71025a9
#
_entry.id   726fb0e0679d28113a09ad6ae71025a9
#
_cell.length_a   1.000
_cell.length_b   1.000
_cell.length_c   1.000
_cell.angle_alpha   90.00
_cell.angle_beta   90.00
_cell.angle_gamma   90.00
#
_symmetry.space_group_name_H-M   'P 1'
#
loop_
_entity.id
_entity.type
_entity.pdbx_description
1 polymer ?
#
loop_
_entity_poly.entity_id
_entity_poly.type
_entity_poly.pdbx_seq_one_letter_code
_entity_poly.pdbx_strand_id
1 'polypeptide(L)'
;MEFFAVLTALTCIFLGALVGGRLAALCHVPRVTGYLLAGMLLSPSLAHLLGWPAVLKVEALQTLELVSQVALGMILLSIGGQLRPENLRRWRHRILLFSLAEAGLTLLLVGGAALVVNLLFLRYVVPGLSLGMTTFYLVVFLGIISVATAPAATLMVVRECESEGPLTQATLTLVGLNNILALFGFVLAAHWLIKPAEGMAPLLGQLLNPLLAGGVIGLLLAIWAERLDKNSEFKLLLLGGVALVTVTCHLLQCDPLLAYLALGASLANGSPRWHRLAGALREIDYPIYVVFFVLAGANLHFETLAHIGLLGIGYVVARMVGKMGGAWLGARFGRFGERMRRWTGLTLLAQAGVAIGLADSLARQWPAGGAMVETVVLGSVVIFELIGPLAVRHGLVRAGEVPILSLLEKRAPEGAFEGLHHVVQHFRSSLGIPAGHRLKDPGDILVRHVMRRNVETLCENTPFNELLRLIAHSRYDRFPVVDQEDRFVGMVDYSEIRSLLFEPSVAQLIVASDLVHTARAQLNPDQSLREALEVVRQHPDISYFPVVDPDRGSSLLGILSQNDLLAAFRKQSS
;
A
#
# COMPACT_ATOMS: atom_id res chain seq x y z
N MET A 1 -8.81 36.88 -8.28
CA MET A 1 -7.99 36.62 -7.06
C MET A 1 -7.95 35.15 -6.70
N GLU A 2 -9.06 34.42 -6.82
CA GLU A 2 -9.13 32.98 -6.51
C GLU A 2 -8.18 32.10 -7.35
N PHE A 3 -8.07 32.36 -8.67
CA PHE A 3 -7.16 31.61 -9.53
C PHE A 3 -5.71 31.68 -9.05
N PHE A 4 -5.22 32.87 -8.68
CA PHE A 4 -3.85 33.01 -8.16
C PHE A 4 -3.68 32.33 -6.80
N ALA A 5 -4.68 32.29 -5.95
CA ALA A 5 -4.65 31.60 -4.67
C ALA A 5 -4.52 30.08 -4.88
N VAL A 6 -5.26 29.50 -5.82
CA VAL A 6 -5.18 28.06 -6.17
C VAL A 6 -3.81 27.73 -6.80
N LEU A 7 -3.30 28.60 -7.71
CA LEU A 7 -2.00 28.37 -8.32
C LEU A 7 -0.86 28.46 -7.29
N THR A 8 -0.93 29.42 -6.36
CA THR A 8 0.01 29.53 -5.24
C THR A 8 -0.05 28.30 -4.34
N ALA A 9 -1.27 27.82 -4.04
CA ALA A 9 -1.47 26.60 -3.24
C ALA A 9 -0.84 25.39 -3.93
N LEU A 10 -1.08 25.17 -5.22
CA LEU A 10 -0.47 24.08 -5.99
C LEU A 10 1.06 24.18 -6.00
N THR A 11 1.61 25.40 -6.19
CA THR A 11 3.05 25.62 -6.15
C THR A 11 3.63 25.24 -4.80
N CYS A 12 3.01 25.68 -3.70
CA CYS A 12 3.43 25.34 -2.34
C CYS A 12 3.32 23.85 -2.06
N ILE A 13 2.26 23.19 -2.56
CA ILE A 13 2.06 21.73 -2.44
C ILE A 13 3.19 20.98 -3.14
N PHE A 14 3.51 21.31 -4.40
CA PHE A 14 4.56 20.61 -5.15
C PHE A 14 5.94 20.87 -4.55
N LEU A 15 6.28 22.13 -4.24
CA LEU A 15 7.58 22.45 -3.63
C LEU A 15 7.70 21.86 -2.22
N GLY A 16 6.66 21.98 -1.41
CA GLY A 16 6.59 21.39 -0.07
C GLY A 16 6.75 19.86 -0.12
N ALA A 17 6.11 19.20 -1.09
CA ALA A 17 6.25 17.77 -1.31
C ALA A 17 7.69 17.38 -1.68
N LEU A 18 8.32 18.10 -2.60
CA LEU A 18 9.71 17.83 -3.00
C LEU A 18 10.66 17.95 -1.80
N VAL A 19 10.54 19.04 -1.05
CA VAL A 19 11.37 19.28 0.14
C VAL A 19 11.06 18.26 1.24
N GLY A 20 9.79 18.08 1.59
CA GLY A 20 9.36 17.14 2.64
C GLY A 20 9.74 15.71 2.32
N GLY A 21 9.51 15.26 1.08
CA GLY A 21 9.88 13.92 0.63
C GLY A 21 11.39 13.69 0.64
N ARG A 22 12.19 14.73 0.30
CA ARG A 22 13.65 14.64 0.37
C ARG A 22 14.14 14.57 1.82
N LEU A 23 13.61 15.41 2.70
CA LEU A 23 13.95 15.39 4.13
C LEU A 23 13.57 14.05 4.78
N ALA A 24 12.40 13.50 4.47
CA ALA A 24 12.00 12.19 4.96
C ALA A 24 12.97 11.09 4.50
N ALA A 25 13.37 11.12 3.23
CA ALA A 25 14.35 10.17 2.71
C ALA A 25 15.71 10.26 3.42
N LEU A 26 16.18 11.47 3.72
CA LEU A 26 17.41 11.71 4.51
C LEU A 26 17.28 11.16 5.95
N CYS A 27 16.10 11.30 6.56
CA CYS A 27 15.82 10.76 7.89
C CYS A 27 15.50 9.25 7.89
N HIS A 28 15.60 8.55 6.75
CA HIS A 28 15.26 7.14 6.60
C HIS A 28 13.78 6.82 6.94
N VAL A 29 12.90 7.79 6.72
CA VAL A 29 11.46 7.70 6.93
C VAL A 29 10.77 7.57 5.56
N PRO A 30 9.59 6.93 5.44
CA PRO A 30 8.83 6.92 4.19
C PRO A 30 8.58 8.33 3.66
N ARG A 31 8.72 8.55 2.35
CA ARG A 31 8.48 9.86 1.73
C ARG A 31 7.06 10.37 1.97
N VAL A 32 6.10 9.45 2.08
CA VAL A 32 4.70 9.79 2.40
C VAL A 32 4.58 10.55 3.73
N THR A 33 5.37 10.17 4.74
CA THR A 33 5.42 10.92 6.01
C THR A 33 5.95 12.34 5.80
N GLY A 34 6.94 12.50 4.90
CA GLY A 34 7.45 13.83 4.52
C GLY A 34 6.42 14.69 3.79
N TYR A 35 5.59 14.11 2.93
CA TYR A 35 4.49 14.83 2.26
C TYR A 35 3.43 15.29 3.26
N LEU A 36 3.05 14.41 4.19
CA LEU A 36 2.13 14.74 5.28
C LEU A 36 2.68 15.89 6.14
N LEU A 37 3.94 15.78 6.58
CA LEU A 37 4.58 16.83 7.38
C LEU A 37 4.67 18.16 6.62
N ALA A 38 5.00 18.14 5.32
CA ALA A 38 4.98 19.34 4.49
C ALA A 38 3.59 19.97 4.43
N GLY A 39 2.54 19.14 4.25
CA GLY A 39 1.15 19.59 4.30
C GLY A 39 0.79 20.19 5.67
N MET A 40 1.18 19.52 6.76
CA MET A 40 0.96 20.02 8.12
C MET A 40 1.59 21.40 8.34
N LEU A 41 2.83 21.61 7.89
CA LEU A 41 3.50 22.90 7.99
C LEU A 41 2.81 24.01 7.17
N LEU A 42 2.13 23.64 6.09
CA LEU A 42 1.35 24.55 5.26
C LEU A 42 -0.09 24.74 5.76
N SER A 43 -0.52 23.96 6.78
CA SER A 43 -1.89 23.93 7.30
C SER A 43 -2.31 25.29 7.90
N PRO A 44 -3.51 25.80 7.56
CA PRO A 44 -4.07 26.98 8.22
C PRO A 44 -4.27 26.77 9.73
N SER A 45 -4.62 25.56 10.15
CA SER A 45 -4.82 25.22 11.58
C SER A 45 -3.52 25.34 12.37
N LEU A 46 -2.39 24.82 11.84
CA LEU A 46 -1.09 24.96 12.50
C LEU A 46 -0.61 26.41 12.49
N ALA A 47 -0.82 27.14 11.38
CA ALA A 47 -0.45 28.55 11.27
C ALA A 47 -1.20 29.39 12.32
N HIS A 48 -2.51 29.13 12.52
CA HIS A 48 -3.31 29.79 13.53
C HIS A 48 -2.81 29.48 14.95
N LEU A 49 -2.48 28.21 15.24
CA LEU A 49 -1.97 27.77 16.53
C LEU A 49 -0.63 28.43 16.90
N LEU A 50 0.25 28.64 15.89
CA LEU A 50 1.58 29.24 16.06
C LEU A 50 1.59 30.78 15.90
N GLY A 51 0.46 31.40 15.57
CA GLY A 51 0.35 32.83 15.29
C GLY A 51 1.08 33.25 14.00
N TRP A 52 1.27 32.33 13.04
CA TRP A 52 1.92 32.59 11.76
C TRP A 52 0.89 32.93 10.68
N PRO A 53 1.29 33.67 9.62
CA PRO A 53 0.43 33.86 8.48
C PRO A 53 0.18 32.53 7.75
N ALA A 54 -1.08 32.19 7.52
CA ALA A 54 -1.43 30.98 6.77
C ALA A 54 -0.94 31.08 5.32
N VAL A 55 -0.11 30.12 4.91
CA VAL A 55 0.41 30.02 3.54
C VAL A 55 -0.69 29.54 2.59
N LEU A 56 -1.46 28.54 3.03
CA LEU A 56 -2.62 28.03 2.31
C LEU A 56 -3.90 28.66 2.87
N LYS A 57 -4.70 29.24 1.99
CA LYS A 57 -6.02 29.75 2.36
C LYS A 57 -7.06 28.64 2.35
N VAL A 58 -8.05 28.73 3.24
CA VAL A 58 -9.12 27.73 3.37
C VAL A 58 -9.90 27.58 2.06
N GLU A 59 -10.16 28.70 1.35
CA GLU A 59 -10.87 28.70 0.08
C GLU A 59 -10.11 27.91 -1.01
N ALA A 60 -8.76 28.04 -1.03
CA ALA A 60 -7.93 27.29 -1.96
C ALA A 60 -7.95 25.77 -1.64
N LEU A 61 -7.96 25.40 -0.36
CA LEU A 61 -8.06 23.98 0.05
C LEU A 61 -9.42 23.39 -0.33
N GLN A 62 -10.52 24.14 -0.15
CA GLN A 62 -11.86 23.71 -0.57
C GLN A 62 -11.93 23.46 -2.08
N THR A 63 -11.32 24.34 -2.89
CA THR A 63 -11.27 24.14 -4.34
C THR A 63 -10.44 22.90 -4.72
N LEU A 64 -9.37 22.61 -3.98
CA LEU A 64 -8.52 21.44 -4.20
C LEU A 64 -9.09 20.14 -3.62
N GLU A 65 -10.19 20.20 -2.89
CA GLU A 65 -10.84 19.01 -2.33
C GLU A 65 -11.30 18.04 -3.43
N LEU A 66 -11.76 18.55 -4.58
CA LEU A 66 -12.09 17.72 -5.74
C LEU A 66 -10.88 16.90 -6.22
N VAL A 67 -9.69 17.49 -6.21
CA VAL A 67 -8.44 16.79 -6.58
C VAL A 67 -8.15 15.69 -5.55
N SER A 68 -8.36 15.99 -4.27
CA SER A 68 -8.20 15.00 -3.19
C SER A 68 -9.19 13.83 -3.33
N GLN A 69 -10.45 14.10 -3.69
CA GLN A 69 -11.46 13.06 -3.93
C GLN A 69 -11.11 12.18 -5.12
N VAL A 70 -10.67 12.75 -6.24
CA VAL A 70 -10.21 11.99 -7.41
C VAL A 70 -8.98 11.13 -7.04
N ALA A 71 -8.04 11.70 -6.30
CA ALA A 71 -6.87 10.98 -5.82
C ALA A 71 -7.26 9.78 -4.94
N LEU A 72 -8.16 9.98 -3.99
CA LEU A 72 -8.70 8.91 -3.15
C LEU A 72 -9.43 7.85 -3.98
N GLY A 73 -10.20 8.27 -5.00
CA GLY A 73 -10.85 7.37 -5.94
C GLY A 73 -9.85 6.48 -6.69
N MET A 74 -8.74 7.04 -7.18
CA MET A 74 -7.67 6.27 -7.83
C MET A 74 -7.01 5.27 -6.88
N ILE A 75 -6.79 5.66 -5.63
CA ILE A 75 -6.26 4.80 -4.58
C ILE A 75 -7.20 3.61 -4.33
N LEU A 76 -8.48 3.89 -4.12
CA LEU A 76 -9.49 2.87 -3.84
C LEU A 76 -9.74 1.97 -5.05
N LEU A 77 -9.69 2.49 -6.28
CA LEU A 77 -9.68 1.70 -7.51
C LEU A 77 -8.50 0.71 -7.52
N SER A 78 -7.30 1.18 -7.18
CA SER A 78 -6.11 0.31 -7.10
C SER A 78 -6.29 -0.83 -6.08
N ILE A 79 -6.89 -0.54 -4.93
CA ILE A 79 -7.18 -1.54 -3.88
C ILE A 79 -8.31 -2.47 -4.30
N GLY A 80 -9.39 -1.94 -4.88
CA GLY A 80 -10.47 -2.74 -5.47
C GLY A 80 -9.92 -3.74 -6.49
N GLY A 81 -8.94 -3.32 -7.28
CA GLY A 81 -8.24 -4.16 -8.23
C GLY A 81 -7.45 -5.34 -7.62
N GLN A 82 -7.15 -5.31 -6.32
CA GLN A 82 -6.56 -6.45 -5.60
C GLN A 82 -7.61 -7.51 -5.21
N LEU A 83 -8.91 -7.15 -5.20
CA LEU A 83 -10.02 -8.05 -4.86
C LEU A 83 -10.37 -8.98 -6.02
N ARG A 84 -9.36 -9.66 -6.60
CA ARG A 84 -9.56 -10.64 -7.66
C ARG A 84 -9.88 -12.01 -7.07
N PRO A 85 -10.85 -12.76 -7.66
CA PRO A 85 -11.17 -14.11 -7.23
C PRO A 85 -9.96 -15.04 -7.21
N GLU A 86 -8.99 -14.86 -8.11
CA GLU A 86 -7.75 -15.62 -8.16
C GLU A 86 -6.92 -15.43 -6.89
N ASN A 87 -6.76 -14.18 -6.44
CA ASN A 87 -6.08 -13.85 -5.21
C ASN A 87 -6.87 -14.33 -3.98
N LEU A 88 -8.20 -14.13 -4.02
CA LEU A 88 -9.10 -14.56 -2.94
C LEU A 88 -9.24 -16.10 -2.86
N ARG A 89 -9.21 -16.83 -3.98
CA ARG A 89 -9.24 -18.30 -3.99
C ARG A 89 -8.04 -18.92 -3.31
N ARG A 90 -6.84 -18.32 -3.45
CA ARG A 90 -5.62 -18.77 -2.76
C ARG A 90 -5.77 -18.69 -1.24
N TRP A 91 -6.46 -17.67 -0.72
CA TRP A 91 -6.64 -17.43 0.70
C TRP A 91 -8.02 -17.88 1.22
N ARG A 92 -9.05 -17.98 0.35
CA ARG A 92 -10.45 -18.39 0.63
C ARG A 92 -10.97 -17.82 1.96
N HIS A 93 -11.66 -18.67 2.73
CA HIS A 93 -12.20 -18.33 4.05
C HIS A 93 -11.12 -17.93 5.08
N ARG A 94 -9.86 -18.30 4.86
CA ARG A 94 -8.77 -17.98 5.81
C ARG A 94 -8.53 -16.48 5.95
N ILE A 95 -8.53 -15.71 4.85
CA ILE A 95 -8.35 -14.25 4.89
C ILE A 95 -9.59 -13.53 5.45
N LEU A 96 -10.79 -14.07 5.19
CA LEU A 96 -12.03 -13.57 5.80
C LEU A 96 -12.03 -13.78 7.31
N LEU A 97 -11.67 -14.99 7.78
CA LEU A 97 -11.51 -15.25 9.21
C LEU A 97 -10.46 -14.34 9.84
N PHE A 98 -9.38 -14.07 9.12
CA PHE A 98 -8.36 -13.12 9.56
C PHE A 98 -8.96 -11.71 9.74
N SER A 99 -9.61 -11.18 8.69
CA SER A 99 -10.22 -9.85 8.72
C SER A 99 -11.27 -9.72 9.82
N LEU A 100 -12.16 -10.73 9.97
CA LEU A 100 -13.19 -10.71 10.99
C LEU A 100 -12.61 -10.78 12.42
N ALA A 101 -11.57 -11.57 12.65
CA ALA A 101 -10.93 -11.65 13.96
C ALA A 101 -10.19 -10.34 14.30
N GLU A 102 -9.51 -9.75 13.33
CA GLU A 102 -8.79 -8.49 13.48
C GLU A 102 -9.76 -7.33 13.70
N ALA A 103 -10.78 -7.20 12.85
CA ALA A 103 -11.81 -6.17 12.97
C ALA A 103 -12.61 -6.34 14.26
N GLY A 104 -13.01 -7.57 14.59
CA GLY A 104 -13.78 -7.88 15.79
C GLY A 104 -13.03 -7.54 17.08
N LEU A 105 -11.75 -7.92 17.21
CA LEU A 105 -10.98 -7.59 18.39
C LEU A 105 -10.72 -6.08 18.49
N THR A 106 -10.45 -5.41 17.38
CA THR A 106 -10.28 -3.95 17.35
C THR A 106 -11.55 -3.25 17.81
N LEU A 107 -12.72 -3.63 17.26
CA LEU A 107 -14.02 -3.10 17.65
C LEU A 107 -14.30 -3.33 19.14
N LEU A 108 -14.07 -4.54 19.64
CA LEU A 108 -14.31 -4.88 21.05
C LEU A 108 -13.42 -4.09 22.00
N LEU A 109 -12.13 -3.93 21.71
CA LEU A 109 -11.21 -3.20 22.56
C LEU A 109 -11.47 -1.70 22.55
N VAL A 110 -11.74 -1.12 21.36
CA VAL A 110 -12.07 0.31 21.27
C VAL A 110 -13.43 0.60 21.89
N GLY A 111 -14.44 -0.23 21.61
CA GLY A 111 -15.74 -0.13 22.26
C GLY A 111 -15.65 -0.30 23.77
N GLY A 112 -14.86 -1.28 24.24
CA GLY A 112 -14.59 -1.48 25.67
C GLY A 112 -13.89 -0.28 26.31
N ALA A 113 -12.90 0.31 25.65
CA ALA A 113 -12.26 1.53 26.12
C ALA A 113 -13.25 2.71 26.20
N ALA A 114 -14.09 2.90 25.17
CA ALA A 114 -15.14 3.93 25.18
C ALA A 114 -16.13 3.70 26.31
N LEU A 115 -16.56 2.45 26.54
CA LEU A 115 -17.42 2.07 27.66
C LEU A 115 -16.80 2.47 28.99
N VAL A 116 -15.59 2.00 29.27
CA VAL A 116 -14.91 2.24 30.55
C VAL A 116 -14.67 3.72 30.78
N VAL A 117 -14.11 4.40 29.76
CA VAL A 117 -13.78 5.83 29.87
C VAL A 117 -15.04 6.67 30.10
N ASN A 118 -16.12 6.42 29.35
CA ASN A 118 -17.32 7.23 29.50
C ASN A 118 -18.07 6.94 30.82
N LEU A 119 -18.23 5.67 31.20
CA LEU A 119 -18.97 5.33 32.43
C LEU A 119 -18.25 5.73 33.71
N LEU A 120 -16.91 5.55 33.76
CA LEU A 120 -16.15 5.74 34.98
C LEU A 120 -15.55 7.15 35.14
N PHE A 121 -15.15 7.77 34.02
CA PHE A 121 -14.39 9.02 34.08
C PHE A 121 -15.13 10.23 33.52
N LEU A 122 -15.64 10.16 32.28
CA LEU A 122 -16.21 11.32 31.60
C LEU A 122 -17.67 11.59 31.99
N ARG A 123 -18.46 10.53 32.09
CA ARG A 123 -19.91 10.59 32.31
C ARG A 123 -20.62 11.53 31.32
N TYR A 124 -20.07 11.58 30.10
CA TYR A 124 -20.61 12.40 29.02
C TYR A 124 -22.00 11.90 28.62
N VAL A 125 -22.96 12.80 28.58
CA VAL A 125 -24.36 12.53 28.24
C VAL A 125 -24.79 13.47 27.12
N VAL A 126 -25.29 12.90 26.04
CA VAL A 126 -25.89 13.65 24.94
C VAL A 126 -27.27 14.14 25.38
N PRO A 127 -27.63 15.43 25.12
CA PRO A 127 -28.96 15.95 25.43
C PRO A 127 -30.08 15.06 24.85
N GLY A 128 -31.03 14.69 25.71
CA GLY A 128 -32.14 13.80 25.35
C GLY A 128 -31.87 12.29 25.45
N LEU A 129 -30.63 11.86 25.80
CA LEU A 129 -30.28 10.46 26.02
C LEU A 129 -29.87 10.19 27.47
N SER A 130 -30.01 8.94 27.91
CA SER A 130 -29.43 8.51 29.18
C SER A 130 -27.91 8.29 29.04
N LEU A 131 -27.18 8.26 30.17
CA LEU A 131 -25.77 7.92 30.19
C LEU A 131 -25.48 6.57 29.52
N GLY A 132 -26.31 5.56 29.79
CA GLY A 132 -26.17 4.23 29.19
C GLY A 132 -26.34 4.25 27.68
N MET A 133 -27.37 4.96 27.18
CA MET A 133 -27.61 5.09 25.74
C MET A 133 -26.50 5.88 25.05
N THR A 134 -26.07 7.00 25.61
CA THR A 134 -24.93 7.78 25.09
C THR A 134 -23.69 6.92 25.01
N THR A 135 -23.38 6.17 26.06
CA THR A 135 -22.23 5.27 26.09
C THR A 135 -22.34 4.17 25.05
N PHE A 136 -23.53 3.58 24.88
CA PHE A 136 -23.76 2.57 23.85
C PHE A 136 -23.51 3.10 22.44
N TYR A 137 -23.97 4.32 22.10
CA TYR A 137 -23.70 4.96 20.82
C TYR A 137 -22.18 5.20 20.62
N LEU A 138 -21.47 5.69 21.65
CA LEU A 138 -20.02 5.89 21.58
C LEU A 138 -19.29 4.56 21.35
N VAL A 139 -19.67 3.50 22.06
CA VAL A 139 -19.09 2.15 21.89
C VAL A 139 -19.24 1.65 20.46
N VAL A 140 -20.45 1.75 19.90
CA VAL A 140 -20.77 1.25 18.55
C VAL A 140 -20.02 2.05 17.49
N PHE A 141 -20.17 3.38 17.48
CA PHE A 141 -19.59 4.20 16.41
C PHE A 141 -18.07 4.30 16.47
N LEU A 142 -17.46 4.51 17.64
CA LEU A 142 -16.01 4.50 17.78
C LEU A 142 -15.43 3.10 17.47
N GLY A 143 -16.11 2.04 17.92
CA GLY A 143 -15.71 0.67 17.60
C GLY A 143 -15.69 0.40 16.10
N ILE A 144 -16.76 0.72 15.39
CA ILE A 144 -16.89 0.50 13.93
C ILE A 144 -15.87 1.36 13.16
N ILE A 145 -15.75 2.65 13.46
CA ILE A 145 -14.83 3.56 12.78
C ILE A 145 -13.38 3.13 13.00
N SER A 146 -13.05 2.54 14.16
CA SER A 146 -11.70 2.05 14.45
C SER A 146 -11.23 0.90 13.56
N VAL A 147 -12.15 0.17 12.94
CA VAL A 147 -11.83 -0.92 12.00
C VAL A 147 -11.23 -0.37 10.72
N ALA A 148 -11.63 0.81 10.27
CA ALA A 148 -11.12 1.44 9.05
C ALA A 148 -9.59 1.58 9.08
N THR A 149 -8.97 1.26 7.95
CA THR A 149 -7.52 1.30 7.75
C THR A 149 -7.20 2.17 6.54
N ALA A 150 -6.17 3.03 6.64
CA ALA A 150 -5.80 3.95 5.57
C ALA A 150 -5.24 3.22 4.34
N PRO A 151 -5.98 3.18 3.21
CA PRO A 151 -5.52 2.50 2.01
C PRO A 151 -4.38 3.24 1.33
N ALA A 152 -4.46 4.58 1.28
CA ALA A 152 -3.48 5.43 0.62
C ALA A 152 -2.08 5.29 1.22
N ALA A 153 -1.96 5.46 2.54
CA ALA A 153 -0.69 5.39 3.26
C ALA A 153 -0.04 4.00 3.12
N THR A 154 -0.84 2.94 3.27
CA THR A 154 -0.35 1.57 3.13
C THR A 154 0.15 1.28 1.71
N LEU A 155 -0.65 1.63 0.69
CA LEU A 155 -0.30 1.38 -0.71
C LEU A 155 0.93 2.19 -1.15
N MET A 156 1.04 3.45 -0.72
CA MET A 156 2.19 4.31 -1.03
C MET A 156 3.48 3.74 -0.42
N VAL A 157 3.46 3.30 0.84
CA VAL A 157 4.63 2.68 1.48
C VAL A 157 5.01 1.37 0.81
N VAL A 158 4.03 0.51 0.46
CA VAL A 158 4.26 -0.73 -0.28
C VAL A 158 4.98 -0.45 -1.60
N ARG A 159 4.53 0.57 -2.35
CA ARG A 159 5.14 0.98 -3.62
C ARG A 159 6.51 1.62 -3.44
N GLU A 160 6.64 2.51 -2.47
CA GLU A 160 7.91 3.16 -2.15
C GLU A 160 8.99 2.16 -1.73
N CYS A 161 8.61 1.09 -1.05
CA CYS A 161 9.50 0.01 -0.63
C CYS A 161 9.66 -1.08 -1.70
N GLU A 162 8.94 -0.99 -2.84
CA GLU A 162 8.90 -2.05 -3.85
C GLU A 162 8.59 -3.42 -3.23
N SER A 163 7.72 -3.42 -2.20
CA SER A 163 7.47 -4.62 -1.41
C SER A 163 6.61 -5.61 -2.17
N GLU A 164 7.07 -6.85 -2.27
CA GLU A 164 6.36 -7.95 -2.90
C GLU A 164 6.43 -9.19 -2.02
N GLY A 165 5.26 -9.80 -1.75
CA GLY A 165 5.22 -11.03 -0.96
C GLY A 165 3.85 -11.32 -0.36
N PRO A 166 3.73 -12.45 0.37
CA PRO A 166 2.48 -12.88 0.98
C PRO A 166 1.92 -11.88 2.01
N LEU A 167 2.79 -11.26 2.83
CA LEU A 167 2.37 -10.25 3.80
C LEU A 167 1.84 -9.01 3.10
N THR A 168 2.53 -8.53 2.06
CA THR A 168 2.12 -7.37 1.26
C THR A 168 0.75 -7.59 0.63
N GLN A 169 0.54 -8.75 -0.03
CA GLN A 169 -0.75 -9.11 -0.63
C GLN A 169 -1.85 -9.21 0.42
N ALA A 170 -1.58 -9.87 1.54
CA ALA A 170 -2.54 -10.00 2.63
C ALA A 170 -2.87 -8.62 3.24
N THR A 171 -1.88 -7.77 3.46
CA THR A 171 -2.08 -6.41 3.97
C THR A 171 -3.03 -5.60 3.08
N LEU A 172 -2.78 -5.55 1.76
CA LEU A 172 -3.63 -4.82 0.82
C LEU A 172 -5.05 -5.38 0.76
N THR A 173 -5.19 -6.72 0.83
CA THR A 173 -6.51 -7.38 0.88
C THR A 173 -7.24 -7.06 2.18
N LEU A 174 -6.55 -7.13 3.34
CA LEU A 174 -7.13 -6.81 4.64
C LEU A 174 -7.54 -5.34 4.75
N VAL A 175 -6.75 -4.42 4.21
CA VAL A 175 -7.10 -2.99 4.14
C VAL A 175 -8.41 -2.80 3.38
N GLY A 176 -8.57 -3.45 2.23
CA GLY A 176 -9.82 -3.40 1.46
C GLY A 176 -11.01 -3.97 2.25
N LEU A 177 -10.84 -5.17 2.84
CA LEU A 177 -11.89 -5.84 3.62
C LEU A 177 -12.28 -5.03 4.87
N ASN A 178 -11.32 -4.47 5.60
CA ASN A 178 -11.59 -3.67 6.80
C ASN A 178 -12.38 -2.41 6.47
N ASN A 179 -12.11 -1.76 5.34
CA ASN A 179 -12.89 -0.60 4.91
C ASN A 179 -14.30 -0.98 4.47
N ILE A 180 -14.48 -2.12 3.79
CA ILE A 180 -15.80 -2.65 3.50
C ILE A 180 -16.57 -2.93 4.81
N LEU A 181 -15.95 -3.61 5.77
CA LEU A 181 -16.56 -3.91 7.08
C LEU A 181 -16.93 -2.63 7.84
N ALA A 182 -16.05 -1.63 7.85
CA ALA A 182 -16.30 -0.35 8.51
C ALA A 182 -17.46 0.41 7.86
N LEU A 183 -17.48 0.51 6.53
CA LEU A 183 -18.56 1.18 5.78
C LEU A 183 -19.90 0.49 5.96
N PHE A 184 -19.98 -0.83 5.78
CA PHE A 184 -21.21 -1.58 5.97
C PHE A 184 -21.70 -1.52 7.43
N GLY A 185 -20.78 -1.73 8.39
CA GLY A 185 -21.10 -1.63 9.81
C GLY A 185 -21.62 -0.26 10.18
N PHE A 186 -21.02 0.82 9.64
CA PHE A 186 -21.43 2.18 9.88
C PHE A 186 -22.85 2.46 9.32
N VAL A 187 -23.11 2.09 8.07
CA VAL A 187 -24.42 2.30 7.44
C VAL A 187 -25.51 1.56 8.22
N LEU A 188 -25.25 0.31 8.63
CA LEU A 188 -26.18 -0.45 9.46
C LEU A 188 -26.41 0.19 10.83
N ALA A 189 -25.35 0.59 11.53
CA ALA A 189 -25.45 1.24 12.83
C ALA A 189 -26.18 2.59 12.74
N ALA A 190 -25.85 3.42 11.75
CA ALA A 190 -26.51 4.70 11.53
C ALA A 190 -28.01 4.54 11.24
N HIS A 191 -28.37 3.58 10.38
CA HIS A 191 -29.76 3.29 10.08
C HIS A 191 -30.56 2.88 11.34
N TRP A 192 -30.07 1.91 12.09
CA TRP A 192 -30.80 1.37 13.23
C TRP A 192 -30.78 2.26 14.48
N LEU A 193 -29.71 3.05 14.68
CA LEU A 193 -29.56 3.83 15.90
C LEU A 193 -29.97 5.31 15.72
N ILE A 194 -29.75 5.89 14.54
CA ILE A 194 -30.01 7.32 14.31
C ILE A 194 -31.35 7.53 13.58
N LYS A 195 -31.66 6.64 12.63
CA LYS A 195 -32.82 6.78 11.76
C LYS A 195 -33.76 5.56 11.78
N PRO A 196 -34.19 5.08 12.95
CA PRO A 196 -34.96 3.83 13.04
C PRO A 196 -36.34 3.91 12.36
N ALA A 197 -36.87 5.11 12.12
CA ALA A 197 -38.14 5.30 11.43
C ALA A 197 -38.03 5.21 9.89
N GLU A 198 -36.84 5.28 9.33
CA GLU A 198 -36.62 5.07 7.89
C GLU A 198 -36.78 3.59 7.56
N GLY A 199 -37.59 3.25 6.56
CA GLY A 199 -37.79 1.87 6.11
C GLY A 199 -36.52 1.23 5.53
N MET A 200 -36.58 -0.05 5.14
CA MET A 200 -35.45 -0.79 4.57
C MET A 200 -34.97 -0.26 3.21
N ALA A 201 -35.80 0.44 2.45
CA ALA A 201 -35.45 0.93 1.12
C ALA A 201 -34.27 1.93 1.11
N PRO A 202 -34.19 2.93 2.00
CA PRO A 202 -33.02 3.82 2.10
C PRO A 202 -31.75 3.07 2.50
N LEU A 203 -31.85 2.12 3.42
CA LEU A 203 -30.71 1.28 3.81
C LEU A 203 -30.14 0.50 2.62
N LEU A 204 -31.03 -0.18 1.89
CA LEU A 204 -30.64 -0.91 0.68
C LEU A 204 -30.05 0.03 -0.38
N GLY A 205 -30.62 1.22 -0.56
CA GLY A 205 -30.08 2.23 -1.45
C GLY A 205 -28.67 2.67 -1.06
N GLN A 206 -28.41 2.96 0.20
CA GLN A 206 -27.09 3.37 0.69
C GLN A 206 -26.03 2.28 0.52
N LEU A 207 -26.41 1.01 0.55
CA LEU A 207 -25.48 -0.12 0.37
C LEU A 207 -25.34 -0.54 -1.09
N LEU A 208 -26.45 -0.59 -1.85
CA LEU A 208 -26.46 -1.13 -3.21
C LEU A 208 -26.10 -0.09 -4.27
N ASN A 209 -26.55 1.16 -4.13
CA ASN A 209 -26.31 2.17 -5.16
C ASN A 209 -24.81 2.39 -5.44
N PRO A 210 -23.91 2.54 -4.44
CA PRO A 210 -22.49 2.68 -4.71
C PRO A 210 -21.89 1.43 -5.34
N LEU A 211 -22.31 0.22 -4.90
CA LEU A 211 -21.83 -1.03 -5.48
C LEU A 211 -22.26 -1.18 -6.93
N LEU A 212 -23.51 -0.86 -7.24
CA LEU A 212 -24.06 -0.89 -8.60
C LEU A 212 -23.41 0.18 -9.48
N ALA A 213 -23.29 1.41 -9.00
CA ALA A 213 -22.65 2.49 -9.74
C ALA A 213 -21.21 2.13 -10.11
N GLY A 214 -20.38 1.78 -9.12
CA GLY A 214 -18.99 1.38 -9.36
C GLY A 214 -18.88 0.10 -10.18
N GLY A 215 -19.70 -0.89 -9.88
CA GLY A 215 -19.71 -2.19 -10.56
C GLY A 215 -20.07 -2.09 -12.03
N VAL A 216 -21.18 -1.42 -12.37
CA VAL A 216 -21.63 -1.26 -13.76
C VAL A 216 -20.64 -0.42 -14.55
N ILE A 217 -20.20 0.73 -14.01
CA ILE A 217 -19.20 1.58 -14.68
C ILE A 217 -17.92 0.77 -14.90
N GLY A 218 -17.46 0.01 -13.90
CA GLY A 218 -16.26 -0.82 -14.02
C GLY A 218 -16.35 -1.88 -15.12
N LEU A 219 -17.49 -2.54 -15.26
CA LEU A 219 -17.73 -3.49 -16.36
C LEU A 219 -17.77 -2.81 -17.73
N LEU A 220 -18.43 -1.64 -17.83
CA LEU A 220 -18.46 -0.87 -19.08
C LEU A 220 -17.06 -0.43 -19.50
N LEU A 221 -16.26 0.04 -18.54
CA LEU A 221 -14.86 0.40 -18.79
C LEU A 221 -14.00 -0.82 -19.14
N ALA A 222 -14.28 -1.99 -18.55
CA ALA A 222 -13.59 -3.23 -18.90
C ALA A 222 -13.81 -3.59 -20.38
N ILE A 223 -15.06 -3.48 -20.87
CA ILE A 223 -15.40 -3.70 -22.29
C ILE A 223 -14.68 -2.66 -23.17
N TRP A 224 -14.64 -1.42 -22.76
CA TRP A 224 -13.97 -0.36 -23.53
C TRP A 224 -12.45 -0.56 -23.56
N ALA A 225 -11.84 -1.00 -22.46
CA ALA A 225 -10.42 -1.27 -22.36
C ALA A 225 -9.90 -2.28 -23.39
N GLU A 226 -10.77 -3.18 -23.90
CA GLU A 226 -10.40 -4.13 -24.95
C GLU A 226 -10.11 -3.45 -26.30
N ARG A 227 -10.64 -2.25 -26.53
CA ARG A 227 -10.48 -1.48 -27.76
C ARG A 227 -9.29 -0.51 -27.72
N LEU A 228 -8.62 -0.38 -26.57
CA LEU A 228 -7.53 0.57 -26.37
C LEU A 228 -6.18 -0.15 -26.53
N ASP A 229 -5.23 0.48 -27.21
CA ASP A 229 -3.91 -0.09 -27.42
C ASP A 229 -2.79 0.72 -26.75
N LYS A 230 -2.98 2.03 -26.55
CA LYS A 230 -1.96 2.94 -26.03
C LYS A 230 -2.07 3.09 -24.52
N ASN A 231 -0.93 3.15 -23.84
CA ASN A 231 -0.83 3.34 -22.38
C ASN A 231 -1.47 4.66 -21.90
N SER A 232 -1.38 5.71 -22.74
CA SER A 232 -2.03 7.01 -22.48
C SER A 232 -3.55 6.93 -22.45
N GLU A 233 -4.15 6.09 -23.28
CA GLU A 233 -5.61 5.89 -23.34
C GLU A 233 -6.10 5.15 -22.10
N PHE A 234 -5.34 4.17 -21.59
CA PHE A 234 -5.66 3.51 -20.30
C PHE A 234 -5.64 4.50 -19.14
N LYS A 235 -4.69 5.45 -19.11
CA LYS A 235 -4.64 6.49 -18.08
C LYS A 235 -5.89 7.39 -18.10
N LEU A 236 -6.31 7.82 -19.31
CA LEU A 236 -7.54 8.60 -19.48
C LEU A 236 -8.79 7.81 -19.08
N LEU A 237 -8.85 6.52 -19.44
CA LEU A 237 -9.94 5.64 -19.04
C LEU A 237 -10.08 5.55 -17.52
N LEU A 238 -8.96 5.37 -16.82
CA LEU A 238 -8.95 5.26 -15.36
C LEU A 238 -9.38 6.57 -14.67
N LEU A 239 -8.82 7.71 -15.10
CA LEU A 239 -9.18 9.02 -14.57
C LEU A 239 -10.65 9.37 -14.87
N GLY A 240 -11.08 9.15 -16.12
CA GLY A 240 -12.46 9.36 -16.53
C GLY A 240 -13.44 8.45 -15.79
N GLY A 241 -13.05 7.21 -15.53
CA GLY A 241 -13.83 6.24 -14.76
C GLY A 241 -14.05 6.68 -13.31
N VAL A 242 -13.01 7.15 -12.64
CA VAL A 242 -13.11 7.68 -11.28
C VAL A 242 -13.98 8.93 -11.26
N ALA A 243 -13.77 9.87 -12.19
CA ALA A 243 -14.60 11.08 -12.30
C ALA A 243 -16.07 10.73 -12.56
N LEU A 244 -16.36 9.77 -13.44
CA LEU A 244 -17.72 9.32 -13.74
C LEU A 244 -18.40 8.70 -12.52
N VAL A 245 -17.68 7.87 -11.75
CA VAL A 245 -18.20 7.33 -10.49
C VAL A 245 -18.49 8.44 -9.49
N THR A 246 -17.59 9.43 -9.35
CA THR A 246 -17.79 10.58 -8.46
C THR A 246 -19.09 11.32 -8.79
N VAL A 247 -19.30 11.67 -10.07
CA VAL A 247 -20.51 12.35 -10.54
C VAL A 247 -21.75 11.49 -10.32
N THR A 248 -21.68 10.19 -10.64
CA THR A 248 -22.80 9.26 -10.48
C THR A 248 -23.20 9.13 -9.01
N CYS A 249 -22.23 8.99 -8.10
CA CYS A 249 -22.50 8.92 -6.67
C CYS A 249 -23.08 10.23 -6.12
N HIS A 250 -22.62 11.37 -6.62
CA HIS A 250 -23.22 12.67 -6.26
C HIS A 250 -24.69 12.76 -6.69
N LEU A 251 -25.01 12.32 -7.92
CA LEU A 251 -26.39 12.29 -8.42
C LEU A 251 -27.28 11.31 -7.65
N LEU A 252 -26.74 10.15 -7.28
CA LEU A 252 -27.46 9.13 -6.52
C LEU A 252 -27.44 9.38 -4.99
N GLN A 253 -26.80 10.45 -4.53
CA GLN A 253 -26.65 10.81 -3.12
C GLN A 253 -26.10 9.65 -2.29
N CYS A 254 -25.10 8.92 -2.82
CA CYS A 254 -24.44 7.81 -2.15
C CYS A 254 -22.93 8.05 -1.94
N ASP A 255 -22.34 7.31 -0.99
CA ASP A 255 -20.92 7.43 -0.67
C ASP A 255 -20.04 6.87 -1.80
N PRO A 256 -19.11 7.67 -2.37
CA PRO A 256 -18.28 7.23 -3.49
C PRO A 256 -17.19 6.21 -3.09
N LEU A 257 -16.82 6.10 -1.81
CA LEU A 257 -15.71 5.23 -1.37
C LEU A 257 -15.95 3.76 -1.73
N LEU A 258 -17.15 3.26 -1.45
CA LEU A 258 -17.54 1.90 -1.80
C LEU A 258 -17.66 1.70 -3.31
N ALA A 259 -18.11 2.74 -4.04
CA ALA A 259 -18.21 2.72 -5.49
C ALA A 259 -16.83 2.65 -6.17
N TYR A 260 -15.82 3.35 -5.65
CA TYR A 260 -14.45 3.25 -6.18
C TYR A 260 -13.84 1.86 -5.97
N LEU A 261 -14.08 1.23 -4.83
CA LEU A 261 -13.68 -0.16 -4.59
C LEU A 261 -14.37 -1.12 -5.58
N ALA A 262 -15.68 -0.95 -5.77
CA ALA A 262 -16.46 -1.73 -6.72
C ALA A 262 -16.00 -1.52 -8.17
N LEU A 263 -15.70 -0.28 -8.56
CA LEU A 263 -15.10 0.08 -9.86
C LEU A 263 -13.82 -0.70 -10.10
N GLY A 264 -12.88 -0.65 -9.15
CA GLY A 264 -11.60 -1.35 -9.24
C GLY A 264 -11.76 -2.87 -9.32
N ALA A 265 -12.63 -3.43 -8.46
CA ALA A 265 -12.91 -4.86 -8.45
C ALA A 265 -13.55 -5.32 -9.77
N SER A 266 -14.56 -4.61 -10.28
CA SER A 266 -15.25 -4.96 -11.52
C SER A 266 -14.35 -4.82 -12.74
N LEU A 267 -13.55 -3.75 -12.82
CA LEU A 267 -12.60 -3.53 -13.90
C LEU A 267 -11.50 -4.61 -13.91
N ALA A 268 -10.97 -4.99 -12.73
CA ALA A 268 -9.92 -6.00 -12.61
C ALA A 268 -10.39 -7.40 -12.97
N ASN A 269 -11.64 -7.73 -12.68
CA ASN A 269 -12.22 -9.04 -12.94
C ASN A 269 -12.90 -9.12 -14.31
N GLY A 270 -13.35 -8.00 -14.85
CA GLY A 270 -14.01 -7.92 -16.17
C GLY A 270 -13.05 -7.76 -17.34
N SER A 271 -11.82 -7.24 -17.14
CA SER A 271 -10.90 -6.95 -18.23
C SER A 271 -9.74 -7.96 -18.30
N PRO A 272 -9.56 -8.69 -19.42
CA PRO A 272 -8.36 -9.49 -19.67
C PRO A 272 -7.07 -8.66 -19.67
N ARG A 273 -7.19 -7.37 -19.99
CA ARG A 273 -6.06 -6.41 -20.07
C ARG A 273 -5.72 -5.74 -18.72
N TRP A 274 -6.20 -6.29 -17.60
CA TRP A 274 -5.95 -5.71 -16.27
C TRP A 274 -4.49 -5.43 -15.99
N HIS A 275 -3.56 -6.29 -16.43
CA HIS A 275 -2.12 -6.05 -16.24
C HIS A 275 -1.64 -4.74 -16.87
N ARG A 276 -2.16 -4.38 -18.06
CA ARG A 276 -1.85 -3.10 -18.73
C ARG A 276 -2.49 -1.92 -17.99
N LEU A 277 -3.76 -2.06 -17.58
CA LEU A 277 -4.46 -1.07 -16.77
C LEU A 277 -3.74 -0.80 -15.45
N ALA A 278 -3.33 -1.85 -14.73
CA ALA A 278 -2.57 -1.74 -13.50
C ALA A 278 -1.18 -1.11 -13.72
N GLY A 279 -0.56 -1.35 -14.89
CA GLY A 279 0.67 -0.67 -15.30
C GLY A 279 0.46 0.82 -15.51
N ALA A 280 -0.56 1.19 -16.30
CA ALA A 280 -0.93 2.59 -16.55
C ALA A 280 -1.28 3.33 -15.24
N LEU A 281 -2.00 2.66 -14.33
CA LEU A 281 -2.33 3.17 -13.02
C LEU A 281 -1.07 3.50 -12.21
N ARG A 282 -0.09 2.59 -12.18
CA ARG A 282 1.19 2.81 -11.46
C ARG A 282 1.97 4.02 -11.95
N GLU A 283 1.88 4.35 -13.24
CA GLU A 283 2.60 5.49 -13.81
C GLU A 283 2.02 6.85 -13.39
N ILE A 284 0.69 6.92 -13.14
CA ILE A 284 0.02 8.17 -12.73
C ILE A 284 -0.18 8.29 -11.22
N ASP A 285 -0.04 7.19 -10.47
CA ASP A 285 -0.31 7.17 -9.04
C ASP A 285 0.60 8.09 -8.24
N TYR A 286 1.90 8.15 -8.57
CA TYR A 286 2.87 8.87 -7.76
C TYR A 286 2.54 10.36 -7.60
N PRO A 287 2.36 11.16 -8.67
CA PRO A 287 1.99 12.57 -8.52
C PRO A 287 0.64 12.77 -7.84
N ILE A 288 -0.32 11.89 -8.09
CA ILE A 288 -1.64 11.94 -7.46
C ILE A 288 -1.53 11.71 -5.94
N TYR A 289 -0.76 10.70 -5.52
CA TYR A 289 -0.54 10.45 -4.09
C TYR A 289 0.20 11.58 -3.39
N VAL A 290 1.21 12.16 -4.04
CA VAL A 290 1.95 13.30 -3.50
C VAL A 290 1.00 14.45 -3.17
N VAL A 291 0.16 14.86 -4.13
CA VAL A 291 -0.82 15.94 -3.93
C VAL A 291 -1.82 15.56 -2.84
N PHE A 292 -2.33 14.32 -2.87
CA PHE A 292 -3.26 13.81 -1.86
C PHE A 292 -2.69 13.92 -0.44
N PHE A 293 -1.45 13.45 -0.22
CA PHE A 293 -0.88 13.44 1.13
C PHE A 293 -0.52 14.84 1.64
N VAL A 294 -0.09 15.76 0.77
CA VAL A 294 0.12 17.14 1.19
C VAL A 294 -1.21 17.81 1.54
N LEU A 295 -2.25 17.60 0.74
CA LEU A 295 -3.60 18.10 1.05
C LEU A 295 -4.17 17.46 2.32
N ALA A 296 -4.00 16.16 2.50
CA ALA A 296 -4.40 15.47 3.73
C ALA A 296 -3.70 16.08 4.94
N GLY A 297 -2.38 16.30 4.87
CA GLY A 297 -1.63 16.98 5.92
C GLY A 297 -2.09 18.41 6.19
N ALA A 298 -2.40 19.18 5.12
CA ALA A 298 -2.88 20.56 5.24
C ALA A 298 -4.28 20.65 5.85
N ASN A 299 -5.11 19.64 5.65
CA ASN A 299 -6.46 19.54 6.21
C ASN A 299 -6.49 18.96 7.63
N LEU A 300 -5.35 18.60 8.24
CA LEU A 300 -5.32 18.12 9.62
C LEU A 300 -5.61 19.26 10.61
N HIS A 301 -6.54 18.99 11.51
CA HIS A 301 -6.99 19.92 12.54
C HIS A 301 -6.19 19.69 13.84
N PHE A 302 -5.09 20.42 14.02
CA PHE A 302 -4.27 20.28 15.24
C PHE A 302 -4.99 20.70 16.52
N GLU A 303 -5.98 21.56 16.41
CA GLU A 303 -6.83 21.96 17.54
C GLU A 303 -7.56 20.76 18.13
N THR A 304 -8.02 19.82 17.29
CA THR A 304 -8.70 18.61 17.75
C THR A 304 -7.76 17.69 18.54
N LEU A 305 -6.46 17.68 18.23
CA LEU A 305 -5.47 16.90 18.98
C LEU A 305 -5.35 17.37 20.43
N ALA A 306 -5.41 18.68 20.67
CA ALA A 306 -5.41 19.23 22.03
C ALA A 306 -6.69 18.86 22.81
N HIS A 307 -7.80 18.65 22.09
CA HIS A 307 -9.11 18.34 22.68
C HIS A 307 -9.47 16.85 22.66
N ILE A 308 -8.53 15.97 22.25
CA ILE A 308 -8.79 14.52 22.13
C ILE A 308 -9.20 13.87 23.47
N GLY A 309 -8.74 14.44 24.60
CA GLY A 309 -9.10 14.02 25.94
C GLY A 309 -8.78 12.56 26.25
N LEU A 310 -9.29 12.08 27.41
CA LEU A 310 -9.08 10.71 27.85
C LEU A 310 -9.72 9.69 26.91
N LEU A 311 -10.84 10.02 26.30
CA LEU A 311 -11.55 9.15 25.35
C LEU A 311 -10.70 8.89 24.09
N GLY A 312 -10.06 9.93 23.57
CA GLY A 312 -9.18 9.79 22.42
C GLY A 312 -7.90 9.02 22.72
N ILE A 313 -7.28 9.25 23.87
CA ILE A 313 -6.13 8.45 24.31
C ILE A 313 -6.53 6.97 24.42
N GLY A 314 -7.68 6.69 25.05
CA GLY A 314 -8.24 5.35 25.14
C GLY A 314 -8.49 4.72 23.76
N TYR A 315 -9.03 5.51 22.82
CA TYR A 315 -9.24 5.08 21.44
C TYR A 315 -7.91 4.71 20.75
N VAL A 316 -6.90 5.58 20.82
CA VAL A 316 -5.59 5.35 20.19
C VAL A 316 -4.93 4.08 20.73
N VAL A 317 -4.84 3.94 22.05
CA VAL A 317 -4.20 2.78 22.70
C VAL A 317 -4.99 1.50 22.40
N ALA A 318 -6.31 1.51 22.57
CA ALA A 318 -7.16 0.35 22.32
C ALA A 318 -7.11 -0.09 20.87
N ARG A 319 -7.08 0.87 19.91
CA ARG A 319 -6.96 0.57 18.49
C ARG A 319 -5.59 -0.03 18.15
N MET A 320 -4.50 0.52 18.67
CA MET A 320 -3.16 -0.07 18.47
C MET A 320 -3.10 -1.51 18.95
N VAL A 321 -3.55 -1.76 20.17
CA VAL A 321 -3.59 -3.11 20.76
C VAL A 321 -4.55 -4.02 19.97
N GLY A 322 -5.71 -3.49 19.59
CA GLY A 322 -6.72 -4.21 18.80
C GLY A 322 -6.20 -4.65 17.44
N LYS A 323 -5.61 -3.74 16.69
CA LYS A 323 -5.01 -4.02 15.38
C LYS A 323 -3.88 -5.05 15.47
N MET A 324 -2.97 -4.88 16.43
CA MET A 324 -1.84 -5.82 16.60
C MET A 324 -2.31 -7.19 17.12
N GLY A 325 -3.09 -7.19 18.20
CA GLY A 325 -3.61 -8.43 18.81
C GLY A 325 -4.60 -9.15 17.89
N GLY A 326 -5.49 -8.41 17.24
CA GLY A 326 -6.46 -8.93 16.28
C GLY A 326 -5.80 -9.54 15.05
N ALA A 327 -4.77 -8.89 14.50
CA ALA A 327 -4.01 -9.45 13.39
C ALA A 327 -3.25 -10.72 13.81
N TRP A 328 -2.65 -10.74 15.01
CA TRP A 328 -2.03 -11.95 15.54
C TRP A 328 -3.03 -13.09 15.70
N LEU A 329 -4.20 -12.82 16.25
CA LEU A 329 -5.27 -13.79 16.46
C LEU A 329 -5.85 -14.28 15.12
N GLY A 330 -6.11 -13.34 14.19
CA GLY A 330 -6.61 -13.63 12.85
C GLY A 330 -5.65 -14.47 12.04
N ALA A 331 -4.36 -14.20 12.11
CA ALA A 331 -3.34 -15.00 11.47
C ALA A 331 -3.26 -16.42 12.08
N ARG A 332 -3.47 -16.55 13.40
CA ARG A 332 -3.54 -17.86 14.08
C ARG A 332 -4.74 -18.66 13.61
N PHE A 333 -5.93 -18.08 13.60
CA PHE A 333 -7.15 -18.75 13.14
C PHE A 333 -7.11 -19.08 11.64
N GLY A 334 -6.55 -18.18 10.84
CA GLY A 334 -6.31 -18.40 9.42
C GLY A 334 -5.17 -19.39 9.12
N ARG A 335 -4.46 -19.90 10.12
CA ARG A 335 -3.29 -20.78 9.97
C ARG A 335 -2.22 -20.19 9.03
N PHE A 336 -1.93 -18.92 9.18
CA PHE A 336 -0.85 -18.24 8.48
C PHE A 336 0.49 -18.43 9.20
N GLY A 337 1.59 -18.32 8.46
CA GLY A 337 2.94 -18.47 9.00
C GLY A 337 3.32 -17.41 10.04
N GLU A 338 4.40 -17.68 10.79
CA GLU A 338 4.87 -16.83 11.90
C GLU A 338 5.16 -15.38 11.48
N ARG A 339 5.72 -15.18 10.28
CA ARG A 339 6.00 -13.84 9.75
C ARG A 339 4.74 -12.99 9.63
N MET A 340 3.67 -13.55 9.06
CA MET A 340 2.39 -12.86 8.95
C MET A 340 1.77 -12.60 10.33
N ARG A 341 1.82 -13.59 11.23
CA ARG A 341 1.29 -13.46 12.59
C ARG A 341 1.95 -12.34 13.37
N ARG A 342 3.27 -12.16 13.20
CA ARG A 342 4.06 -11.17 13.94
C ARG A 342 3.96 -9.76 13.36
N TRP A 343 3.89 -9.59 12.04
CA TRP A 343 4.12 -8.30 11.40
C TRP A 343 2.89 -7.66 10.75
N THR A 344 1.81 -8.43 10.44
CA THR A 344 0.62 -7.85 9.77
C THR A 344 -0.05 -6.77 10.62
N GLY A 345 -0.08 -6.89 11.94
CA GLY A 345 -0.70 -5.88 12.81
C GLY A 345 -0.10 -4.48 12.63
N LEU A 346 1.21 -4.38 12.41
CA LEU A 346 1.89 -3.11 12.16
C LEU A 346 1.48 -2.50 10.81
N THR A 347 1.24 -3.34 9.80
CA THR A 347 0.86 -2.86 8.46
C THR A 347 -0.60 -2.37 8.38
N LEU A 348 -1.39 -2.59 9.43
CA LEU A 348 -2.80 -2.17 9.52
C LEU A 348 -3.03 -0.97 10.46
N LEU A 349 -1.97 -0.36 11.01
CA LEU A 349 -2.09 0.74 11.98
C LEU A 349 -2.52 2.07 11.37
N ALA A 350 -2.19 2.33 10.11
CA ALA A 350 -2.54 3.59 9.45
C ALA A 350 -4.07 3.83 9.45
N GLN A 351 -4.50 5.05 9.77
CA GLN A 351 -5.90 5.48 9.75
C GLN A 351 -5.99 6.88 9.14
N ALA A 352 -6.91 7.08 8.20
CA ALA A 352 -7.04 8.33 7.45
C ALA A 352 -8.45 8.51 6.87
N GLY A 353 -8.55 8.97 5.64
CA GLY A 353 -9.72 9.45 4.93
C GLY A 353 -11.04 8.69 5.16
N VAL A 354 -11.04 7.36 5.14
CA VAL A 354 -12.28 6.58 5.38
C VAL A 354 -12.82 6.83 6.80
N ALA A 355 -11.95 6.81 7.81
CA ALA A 355 -12.38 7.08 9.19
C ALA A 355 -12.86 8.53 9.37
N ILE A 356 -12.17 9.48 8.73
CA ILE A 356 -12.58 10.90 8.72
C ILE A 356 -13.96 11.04 8.08
N GLY A 357 -14.18 10.45 6.90
CA GLY A 357 -15.45 10.50 6.19
C GLY A 357 -16.61 9.91 6.99
N LEU A 358 -16.38 8.79 7.69
CA LEU A 358 -17.40 8.19 8.55
C LEU A 358 -17.70 9.05 9.77
N ALA A 359 -16.70 9.67 10.39
CA ALA A 359 -16.88 10.53 11.55
C ALA A 359 -17.64 11.83 11.19
N ASP A 360 -17.27 12.47 10.07
CA ASP A 360 -17.94 13.64 9.52
C ASP A 360 -19.40 13.31 9.10
N SER A 361 -19.61 12.15 8.46
CA SER A 361 -20.97 11.69 8.14
C SER A 361 -21.82 11.48 9.40
N LEU A 362 -21.20 10.95 10.48
CA LEU A 362 -21.89 10.81 11.77
C LEU A 362 -22.24 12.16 12.38
N ALA A 363 -21.31 13.12 12.36
CA ALA A 363 -21.53 14.46 12.91
C ALA A 363 -22.67 15.19 12.18
N ARG A 364 -22.78 15.03 10.86
CA ARG A 364 -23.91 15.56 10.08
C ARG A 364 -25.24 14.87 10.37
N GLN A 365 -25.24 13.55 10.56
CA GLN A 365 -26.48 12.79 10.81
C GLN A 365 -26.96 12.87 12.27
N TRP A 366 -26.02 13.04 13.18
CA TRP A 366 -26.27 13.10 14.63
C TRP A 366 -25.42 14.20 15.30
N PRO A 367 -25.76 15.52 15.09
CA PRO A 367 -24.94 16.63 15.56
C PRO A 367 -24.67 16.62 17.06
N ALA A 368 -25.67 16.19 17.87
CA ALA A 368 -25.59 16.23 19.32
C ALA A 368 -24.50 15.33 19.93
N GLY A 369 -24.22 14.18 19.32
CA GLY A 369 -23.21 13.24 19.86
C GLY A 369 -22.08 12.93 18.86
N GLY A 370 -22.33 13.12 17.57
CA GLY A 370 -21.38 12.87 16.50
C GLY A 370 -20.16 13.78 16.58
N ALA A 371 -20.30 15.02 17.03
CA ALA A 371 -19.19 15.96 17.23
C ALA A 371 -18.11 15.42 18.20
N MET A 372 -18.51 14.71 19.26
CA MET A 372 -17.56 14.07 20.18
C MET A 372 -16.80 12.94 19.49
N VAL A 373 -17.51 12.10 18.73
CA VAL A 373 -16.88 11.01 17.95
C VAL A 373 -15.93 11.58 16.90
N GLU A 374 -16.35 12.61 16.18
CA GLU A 374 -15.55 13.30 15.19
C GLU A 374 -14.26 13.86 15.78
N THR A 375 -14.33 14.57 16.91
CA THR A 375 -13.14 15.11 17.61
C THR A 375 -12.17 14.01 17.99
N VAL A 376 -12.66 12.89 18.53
CA VAL A 376 -11.82 11.73 18.91
C VAL A 376 -11.16 11.12 17.67
N VAL A 377 -11.92 10.92 16.61
CA VAL A 377 -11.40 10.29 15.37
C VAL A 377 -10.42 11.23 14.67
N LEU A 378 -10.76 12.50 14.45
CA LEU A 378 -9.87 13.47 13.80
C LEU A 378 -8.55 13.64 14.57
N GLY A 379 -8.61 13.78 15.89
CA GLY A 379 -7.39 13.88 16.71
C GLY A 379 -6.56 12.59 16.67
N SER A 380 -7.18 11.41 16.66
CA SER A 380 -6.47 10.15 16.56
C SER A 380 -5.84 9.92 15.18
N VAL A 381 -6.49 10.39 14.11
CA VAL A 381 -5.99 10.30 12.74
C VAL A 381 -4.66 11.03 12.60
N VAL A 382 -4.48 12.19 13.24
CA VAL A 382 -3.18 12.90 13.24
C VAL A 382 -2.05 11.98 13.71
N ILE A 383 -2.30 11.22 14.78
CA ILE A 383 -1.31 10.28 15.34
C ILE A 383 -1.08 9.10 14.37
N PHE A 384 -2.15 8.51 13.86
CA PHE A 384 -2.05 7.33 13.00
C PHE A 384 -1.54 7.63 11.59
N GLU A 385 -1.74 8.82 11.08
CA GLU A 385 -1.15 9.30 9.82
C GLU A 385 0.37 9.44 9.94
N LEU A 386 0.88 9.86 11.09
CA LEU A 386 2.33 9.97 11.33
C LEU A 386 2.98 8.62 11.62
N ILE A 387 2.39 7.83 12.51
CA ILE A 387 2.97 6.55 12.96
C ILE A 387 2.71 5.43 11.94
N GLY A 388 1.57 5.47 11.24
CA GLY A 388 1.13 4.42 10.34
C GLY A 388 2.12 4.06 9.24
N PRO A 389 2.57 5.00 8.41
CA PRO A 389 3.54 4.73 7.35
C PRO A 389 4.86 4.15 7.87
N LEU A 390 5.32 4.62 9.04
CA LEU A 390 6.51 4.08 9.72
C LEU A 390 6.32 2.63 10.13
N ALA A 391 5.16 2.32 10.73
CA ALA A 391 4.80 0.98 11.17
C ALA A 391 4.65 0.02 9.98
N VAL A 392 3.99 0.46 8.91
CA VAL A 392 3.86 -0.31 7.65
C VAL A 392 5.24 -0.67 7.11
N ARG A 393 6.12 0.33 6.93
CA ARG A 393 7.49 0.09 6.45
C ARG A 393 8.25 -0.86 7.35
N HIS A 394 8.19 -0.65 8.66
CA HIS A 394 8.86 -1.52 9.62
C HIS A 394 8.37 -2.97 9.53
N GLY A 395 7.05 -3.18 9.42
CA GLY A 395 6.45 -4.50 9.26
C GLY A 395 6.93 -5.20 7.99
N LEU A 396 6.92 -4.51 6.84
CA LEU A 396 7.35 -5.05 5.54
C LEU A 396 8.85 -5.40 5.52
N VAL A 397 9.70 -4.51 6.05
CA VAL A 397 11.16 -4.73 6.14
C VAL A 397 11.47 -5.93 7.04
N ARG A 398 10.83 -6.02 8.22
CA ARG A 398 11.03 -7.13 9.16
C ARG A 398 10.47 -8.45 8.65
N ALA A 399 9.46 -8.43 7.81
CA ALA A 399 8.96 -9.60 7.13
C ALA A 399 9.89 -10.11 6.01
N GLY A 400 10.87 -9.30 5.58
CA GLY A 400 11.80 -9.64 4.51
C GLY A 400 11.19 -9.53 3.11
N GLU A 401 10.13 -8.73 2.95
CA GLU A 401 9.44 -8.54 1.66
C GLU A 401 9.88 -7.26 0.92
N VAL A 402 10.84 -6.52 1.46
CA VAL A 402 11.44 -5.34 0.85
C VAL A 402 12.78 -5.71 0.23
N PRO A 403 13.00 -5.46 -1.07
CA PRO A 403 14.30 -5.72 -1.71
C PRO A 403 15.42 -4.95 -1.01
N ILE A 404 16.56 -5.61 -0.79
CA ILE A 404 17.71 -4.98 -0.12
C ILE A 404 18.22 -3.80 -0.93
N LEU A 405 18.13 -3.87 -2.26
CA LEU A 405 18.51 -2.79 -3.16
C LEU A 405 17.73 -1.49 -2.87
N SER A 406 16.42 -1.58 -2.66
CA SER A 406 15.59 -0.40 -2.32
C SER A 406 15.95 0.20 -0.95
N LEU A 407 16.51 -0.61 -0.04
CA LEU A 407 17.02 -0.15 1.26
C LEU A 407 18.41 0.51 1.14
N LEU A 408 19.24 0.04 0.20
CA LEU A 408 20.58 0.57 -0.05
C LEU A 408 20.54 1.87 -0.86
N GLU A 409 19.63 1.99 -1.83
CA GLU A 409 19.44 3.22 -2.61
C GLU A 409 19.10 4.44 -1.71
N LYS A 410 18.43 4.21 -0.59
CA LYS A 410 18.13 5.25 0.40
C LYS A 410 19.30 5.58 1.34
N ARG A 411 20.40 4.81 1.28
CA ARG A 411 21.60 5.04 2.11
C ARG A 411 22.66 5.94 1.48
N ALA A 412 22.55 6.27 0.21
CA ALA A 412 23.41 7.28 -0.41
C ALA A 412 22.72 8.65 -0.28
N PRO A 413 23.03 9.48 0.73
CA PRO A 413 22.62 10.85 0.73
C PRO A 413 23.49 11.56 -0.31
N GLU A 414 22.94 11.86 -1.46
CA GLU A 414 23.44 13.01 -2.21
C GLU A 414 23.18 14.23 -1.31
N GLY A 415 24.21 14.72 -0.67
CA GLY A 415 24.11 15.94 0.13
C GLY A 415 23.49 17.05 -0.71
N ALA A 416 22.72 17.95 -0.10
CA ALA A 416 22.12 19.08 -0.81
C ALA A 416 23.19 19.88 -1.59
N PHE A 417 24.45 19.84 -1.16
CA PHE A 417 25.62 20.41 -1.84
C PHE A 417 26.14 19.54 -3.00
N GLU A 418 25.95 18.22 -3.00
CA GLU A 418 26.34 17.36 -4.13
C GLU A 418 25.41 17.56 -5.33
N GLY A 419 24.10 17.74 -5.10
CA GLY A 419 23.18 18.10 -6.17
C GLY A 419 23.55 19.45 -6.82
N LEU A 420 23.92 20.44 -6.01
CA LEU A 420 24.43 21.72 -6.52
C LEU A 420 25.77 21.53 -7.26
N HIS A 421 26.64 20.67 -6.75
CA HIS A 421 27.92 20.33 -7.36
C HIS A 421 27.75 19.63 -8.71
N HIS A 422 26.79 18.68 -8.82
CA HIS A 422 26.43 18.04 -10.08
C HIS A 422 25.83 19.01 -11.10
N VAL A 423 24.93 19.91 -10.67
CA VAL A 423 24.37 20.96 -11.56
C VAL A 423 25.48 21.90 -12.04
N VAL A 424 26.36 22.33 -11.13
CA VAL A 424 27.52 23.19 -11.48
C VAL A 424 28.50 22.43 -12.39
N GLN A 425 28.76 21.13 -12.15
CA GLN A 425 29.62 20.34 -13.02
C GLN A 425 28.97 20.10 -14.39
N HIS A 426 27.66 19.83 -14.45
CA HIS A 426 26.95 19.66 -15.72
C HIS A 426 26.91 20.97 -16.52
N PHE A 427 26.72 22.09 -15.83
CA PHE A 427 26.81 23.44 -16.43
C PHE A 427 28.22 23.76 -16.89
N ARG A 428 29.26 23.40 -16.12
CA ARG A 428 30.67 23.52 -16.54
C ARG A 428 31.00 22.65 -17.73
N SER A 429 30.50 21.39 -17.77
CA SER A 429 30.73 20.49 -18.90
C SER A 429 30.00 20.94 -20.17
N SER A 430 28.82 21.55 -20.06
CA SER A 430 28.13 22.17 -21.20
C SER A 430 28.82 23.42 -21.71
N LEU A 431 29.66 24.07 -20.88
CA LEU A 431 30.52 25.18 -21.25
C LEU A 431 31.94 24.74 -21.70
N GLY A 432 32.19 23.42 -21.83
CA GLY A 432 33.46 22.89 -22.32
C GLY A 432 34.63 22.91 -21.32
N ILE A 433 34.37 23.05 -20.00
CA ILE A 433 35.40 23.15 -18.96
C ILE A 433 35.60 21.72 -18.33
N PRO A 434 36.77 21.07 -18.44
CA PRO A 434 36.99 19.72 -17.96
C PRO A 434 36.89 19.61 -16.43
N ALA A 435 36.19 18.59 -15.95
CA ALA A 435 36.00 18.27 -14.54
C ALA A 435 37.07 17.24 -14.06
N GLY A 436 37.85 17.64 -13.05
CA GLY A 436 38.64 16.67 -12.30
C GLY A 436 37.91 16.30 -11.01
N HIS A 437 37.41 15.06 -10.88
CA HIS A 437 37.44 14.29 -9.62
C HIS A 437 36.87 12.87 -9.82
N ARG A 438 37.46 11.92 -9.12
CA ARG A 438 37.23 10.47 -9.22
C ARG A 438 35.90 10.07 -8.56
N LEU A 439 35.09 9.28 -9.28
CA LEU A 439 33.96 8.50 -8.75
C LEU A 439 34.50 7.30 -7.93
N LYS A 440 33.80 6.93 -6.86
CA LYS A 440 34.08 5.71 -6.12
C LYS A 440 33.98 4.50 -7.04
N ASP A 441 34.94 3.57 -6.91
CA ASP A 441 35.11 2.44 -7.80
C ASP A 441 33.93 1.45 -7.69
N PRO A 442 33.42 0.88 -8.81
CA PRO A 442 32.40 -0.19 -8.80
C PRO A 442 32.79 -1.46 -8.05
N GLY A 443 34.06 -1.56 -7.59
CA GLY A 443 34.57 -2.69 -6.81
C GLY A 443 33.99 -2.86 -5.40
N ASP A 444 33.35 -1.81 -4.84
CA ASP A 444 32.90 -1.86 -3.43
C ASP A 444 31.53 -2.51 -3.23
N ILE A 445 30.75 -2.74 -4.29
CA ILE A 445 29.44 -3.41 -4.21
C ILE A 445 29.59 -4.87 -4.62
N LEU A 446 29.20 -5.76 -3.72
CA LEU A 446 29.28 -7.20 -3.93
C LEU A 446 27.93 -7.76 -4.43
N VAL A 447 27.97 -8.89 -5.12
CA VAL A 447 26.80 -9.63 -5.63
C VAL A 447 25.76 -9.89 -4.53
N ARG A 448 26.20 -10.23 -3.31
CA ARG A 448 25.31 -10.45 -2.15
C ARG A 448 24.44 -9.25 -1.76
N HIS A 449 24.80 -8.04 -2.18
CA HIS A 449 24.05 -6.83 -1.91
C HIS A 449 22.93 -6.57 -2.92
N VAL A 450 23.01 -7.22 -4.10
CA VAL A 450 22.10 -7.00 -5.24
C VAL A 450 21.25 -8.24 -5.56
N MET A 451 21.70 -9.44 -5.14
CA MET A 451 21.00 -10.71 -5.37
C MET A 451 19.63 -10.76 -4.67
N ARG A 452 18.69 -11.46 -5.25
CA ARG A 452 17.40 -11.81 -4.65
C ARG A 452 17.56 -13.07 -3.80
N ARG A 453 17.35 -12.95 -2.48
CA ARG A 453 17.51 -14.05 -1.52
C ARG A 453 16.30 -14.95 -1.37
N ASN A 454 15.11 -14.46 -1.71
CA ASN A 454 13.85 -15.19 -1.54
C ASN A 454 13.43 -15.81 -2.86
N VAL A 455 14.10 -16.88 -3.25
CA VAL A 455 13.89 -17.59 -4.52
C VAL A 455 13.02 -18.80 -4.26
N GLU A 456 12.02 -19.03 -5.12
CA GLU A 456 11.26 -20.27 -5.13
C GLU A 456 12.17 -21.36 -5.69
N THR A 457 12.64 -22.28 -4.84
CA THR A 457 13.47 -23.42 -5.21
C THR A 457 12.62 -24.66 -5.40
N LEU A 458 13.06 -25.56 -6.27
CA LEU A 458 12.51 -26.89 -6.45
C LEU A 458 13.43 -27.91 -5.77
N CYS A 459 12.89 -28.90 -5.09
CA CYS A 459 13.68 -30.05 -4.68
C CYS A 459 13.89 -30.99 -5.87
N GLU A 460 15.05 -31.63 -5.97
CA GLU A 460 15.39 -32.55 -7.04
C GLU A 460 14.36 -33.69 -7.24
N ASN A 461 13.72 -34.14 -6.15
CA ASN A 461 12.72 -35.20 -6.15
C ASN A 461 11.28 -34.69 -6.32
N THR A 462 11.07 -33.42 -6.66
CA THR A 462 9.71 -32.87 -6.82
C THR A 462 9.03 -33.49 -8.04
N PRO A 463 7.86 -34.18 -7.88
CA PRO A 463 7.14 -34.78 -8.99
C PRO A 463 6.62 -33.74 -9.97
N PHE A 464 6.53 -34.08 -11.25
CA PHE A 464 6.12 -33.17 -12.33
C PHE A 464 4.78 -32.46 -12.06
N ASN A 465 3.79 -33.12 -11.48
CA ASN A 465 2.50 -32.50 -11.13
C ASN A 465 2.61 -31.41 -10.06
N GLU A 466 3.53 -31.54 -9.11
CA GLU A 466 3.78 -30.56 -8.07
C GLU A 466 4.62 -29.39 -8.64
N LEU A 467 5.58 -29.72 -9.49
CA LEU A 467 6.36 -28.77 -10.26
C LEU A 467 5.47 -27.88 -11.14
N LEU A 468 4.48 -28.44 -11.84
CA LEU A 468 3.49 -27.67 -12.60
C LEU A 468 2.66 -26.72 -11.73
N ARG A 469 2.29 -27.15 -10.52
CA ARG A 469 1.54 -26.29 -9.59
C ARG A 469 2.37 -25.13 -9.08
N LEU A 470 3.64 -25.34 -8.79
CA LEU A 470 4.56 -24.28 -8.37
C LEU A 470 4.78 -23.27 -9.51
N ILE A 471 5.02 -23.76 -10.71
CA ILE A 471 5.28 -22.94 -11.89
C ILE A 471 4.04 -22.17 -12.36
N ALA A 472 2.86 -22.79 -12.33
CA ALA A 472 1.60 -22.13 -12.71
C ALA A 472 1.29 -20.90 -11.84
N HIS A 473 1.89 -20.78 -10.66
CA HIS A 473 1.68 -19.67 -9.73
C HIS A 473 2.91 -18.77 -9.60
N SER A 474 4.02 -19.13 -10.23
CA SER A 474 5.26 -18.37 -10.22
C SER A 474 5.33 -17.36 -11.36
N ARG A 475 6.09 -16.28 -11.14
CA ARG A 475 6.37 -15.23 -12.14
C ARG A 475 7.69 -15.46 -12.86
N TYR A 476 8.41 -16.52 -12.52
CA TYR A 476 9.74 -16.84 -13.05
C TYR A 476 9.63 -17.89 -14.16
N ASP A 477 10.49 -17.77 -15.13
CA ASP A 477 10.64 -18.69 -16.28
C ASP A 477 11.75 -19.71 -16.03
N ARG A 478 12.51 -19.53 -14.93
CA ARG A 478 13.62 -20.39 -14.54
C ARG A 478 13.62 -20.62 -13.05
N PHE A 479 13.80 -21.86 -12.66
CA PHE A 479 13.69 -22.30 -11.26
C PHE A 479 14.98 -23.00 -10.84
N PRO A 480 15.66 -22.53 -9.78
CA PRO A 480 16.78 -23.25 -9.22
C PRO A 480 16.30 -24.52 -8.52
N VAL A 481 17.05 -25.60 -8.73
CA VAL A 481 16.83 -26.91 -8.11
C VAL A 481 17.90 -27.12 -7.06
N VAL A 482 17.47 -27.58 -5.89
CA VAL A 482 18.33 -27.89 -4.76
C VAL A 482 18.13 -29.35 -4.31
N ASP A 483 19.16 -29.94 -3.71
CA ASP A 483 19.09 -31.26 -3.08
C ASP A 483 18.45 -31.18 -1.68
N GLN A 484 18.44 -32.30 -0.95
CA GLN A 484 17.87 -32.37 0.40
C GLN A 484 18.67 -31.57 1.44
N GLU A 485 19.90 -31.21 1.16
CA GLU A 485 20.80 -30.41 2.00
C GLU A 485 20.88 -28.93 1.56
N ASP A 486 19.92 -28.45 0.76
CA ASP A 486 19.86 -27.09 0.19
C ASP A 486 21.05 -26.71 -0.71
N ARG A 487 21.78 -27.70 -1.26
CA ARG A 487 22.87 -27.46 -2.22
C ARG A 487 22.28 -27.29 -3.62
N PHE A 488 22.84 -26.38 -4.36
CA PHE A 488 22.43 -26.07 -5.72
C PHE A 488 22.77 -27.19 -6.69
N VAL A 489 21.79 -27.78 -7.34
CA VAL A 489 21.94 -28.85 -8.33
C VAL A 489 21.97 -28.29 -9.75
N GLY A 490 21.09 -27.33 -10.05
CA GLY A 490 20.99 -26.73 -11.38
C GLY A 490 19.74 -25.88 -11.55
N MET A 491 19.37 -25.62 -12.81
CA MET A 491 18.22 -24.81 -13.19
C MET A 491 17.25 -25.62 -14.04
N VAL A 492 15.95 -25.36 -13.91
CA VAL A 492 14.89 -25.87 -14.79
C VAL A 492 14.26 -24.71 -15.53
N ASP A 493 14.15 -24.82 -16.85
CA ASP A 493 13.53 -23.80 -17.73
C ASP A 493 12.05 -24.12 -17.99
N TYR A 494 11.19 -23.10 -17.94
CA TYR A 494 9.77 -23.24 -18.25
C TYR A 494 9.50 -23.78 -19.67
N SER A 495 10.37 -23.45 -20.64
CA SER A 495 10.26 -23.91 -22.02
C SER A 495 10.29 -25.45 -22.16
N GLU A 496 11.05 -26.14 -21.30
CA GLU A 496 11.15 -27.60 -21.31
C GLU A 496 9.94 -28.26 -20.70
N ILE A 497 9.45 -27.70 -19.60
CA ILE A 497 8.24 -28.16 -18.95
C ILE A 497 7.06 -28.04 -19.90
N ARG A 498 7.01 -26.94 -20.70
CA ARG A 498 5.98 -26.73 -21.69
C ARG A 498 5.95 -27.82 -22.76
N SER A 499 7.09 -28.34 -23.19
CA SER A 499 7.17 -29.41 -24.20
C SER A 499 6.55 -30.72 -23.70
N LEU A 500 6.72 -31.01 -22.40
CA LEU A 500 6.22 -32.24 -21.76
C LEU A 500 4.70 -32.18 -21.43
N LEU A 501 4.10 -31.00 -21.43
CA LEU A 501 2.64 -30.87 -21.23
C LEU A 501 1.81 -31.59 -22.29
N PHE A 502 2.39 -31.83 -23.47
CA PHE A 502 1.72 -32.50 -24.59
C PHE A 502 1.92 -34.03 -24.59
N GLU A 503 2.66 -34.57 -23.60
CA GLU A 503 2.93 -36.01 -23.48
C GLU A 503 2.55 -36.53 -22.06
N PRO A 504 1.24 -36.68 -21.75
CA PRO A 504 0.78 -36.99 -20.39
C PRO A 504 1.26 -38.34 -19.85
N SER A 505 1.58 -39.29 -20.71
CA SER A 505 2.06 -40.63 -20.33
C SER A 505 3.49 -40.61 -19.75
N VAL A 506 4.33 -39.67 -20.18
CA VAL A 506 5.70 -39.52 -19.70
C VAL A 506 5.76 -38.60 -18.48
N ALA A 507 4.88 -37.60 -18.43
CA ALA A 507 4.82 -36.60 -17.37
C ALA A 507 4.66 -37.17 -15.95
N GLN A 508 4.02 -38.34 -15.78
CA GLN A 508 3.84 -38.99 -14.49
C GLN A 508 5.11 -39.66 -13.91
N LEU A 509 6.12 -39.89 -14.75
CA LEU A 509 7.38 -40.54 -14.38
C LEU A 509 8.53 -39.56 -14.16
N ILE A 510 8.34 -38.27 -14.50
CA ILE A 510 9.37 -37.24 -14.46
C ILE A 510 9.39 -36.57 -13.09
N VAL A 511 10.59 -36.38 -12.57
CA VAL A 511 10.89 -35.55 -11.38
C VAL A 511 11.75 -34.35 -11.78
N ALA A 512 11.88 -33.36 -10.90
CA ALA A 512 12.62 -32.14 -11.18
C ALA A 512 14.06 -32.39 -11.63
N SER A 513 14.73 -33.40 -11.08
CA SER A 513 16.12 -33.77 -11.45
C SER A 513 16.26 -34.21 -12.91
N ASP A 514 15.22 -34.75 -13.53
CA ASP A 514 15.25 -35.19 -14.94
C ASP A 514 15.25 -33.99 -15.91
N LEU A 515 14.87 -32.80 -15.43
CA LEU A 515 14.76 -31.56 -16.20
C LEU A 515 15.86 -30.56 -15.85
N VAL A 516 16.76 -30.93 -14.95
CA VAL A 516 17.83 -30.04 -14.49
C VAL A 516 18.91 -29.88 -15.54
N HIS A 517 19.22 -28.64 -15.88
CA HIS A 517 20.41 -28.27 -16.61
C HIS A 517 21.46 -27.69 -15.69
N THR A 518 22.71 -28.15 -15.86
CA THR A 518 23.83 -27.55 -15.17
C THR A 518 23.93 -26.08 -15.51
N ALA A 519 23.91 -25.19 -14.52
CA ALA A 519 24.04 -23.77 -14.76
C ALA A 519 25.40 -23.47 -15.44
N ARG A 520 25.35 -22.91 -16.66
CA ARG A 520 26.53 -22.56 -17.46
C ARG A 520 27.38 -21.46 -16.82
N ALA A 521 26.80 -20.67 -15.93
CA ALA A 521 27.47 -19.64 -15.17
C ALA A 521 26.82 -19.49 -13.79
N GLN A 522 27.65 -19.30 -12.77
CA GLN A 522 27.27 -19.08 -11.38
C GLN A 522 28.02 -17.85 -10.88
N LEU A 523 27.45 -17.15 -9.92
CA LEU A 523 28.06 -16.00 -9.27
C LEU A 523 28.37 -16.32 -7.81
N ASN A 524 29.48 -15.76 -7.32
CA ASN A 524 29.85 -15.83 -5.91
C ASN A 524 29.26 -14.61 -5.16
N PRO A 525 28.72 -14.75 -3.94
CA PRO A 525 28.19 -13.64 -3.15
C PRO A 525 29.20 -12.54 -2.88
N ASP A 526 30.47 -12.86 -2.76
CA ASP A 526 31.57 -11.94 -2.44
C ASP A 526 32.25 -11.33 -3.69
N GLN A 527 31.78 -11.67 -4.85
CA GLN A 527 32.23 -11.14 -6.12
C GLN A 527 31.77 -9.67 -6.28
N SER A 528 32.65 -8.82 -6.83
CA SER A 528 32.28 -7.43 -7.17
C SER A 528 31.29 -7.37 -8.33
N LEU A 529 30.49 -6.29 -8.42
CA LEU A 529 29.56 -6.09 -9.55
C LEU A 529 30.30 -6.01 -10.90
N ARG A 530 31.55 -5.55 -10.91
CA ARG A 530 32.36 -5.48 -12.12
C ARG A 530 32.71 -6.90 -12.63
N GLU A 531 33.15 -7.78 -11.76
CA GLU A 531 33.43 -9.18 -12.09
C GLU A 531 32.16 -9.92 -12.50
N ALA A 532 31.05 -9.69 -11.79
CA ALA A 532 29.74 -10.25 -12.15
C ALA A 532 29.29 -9.79 -13.54
N LEU A 533 29.55 -8.54 -13.91
CA LEU A 533 29.23 -8.00 -15.24
C LEU A 533 30.05 -8.66 -16.35
N GLU A 534 31.29 -9.01 -16.08
CA GLU A 534 32.13 -9.76 -17.03
C GLU A 534 31.57 -11.17 -17.29
N VAL A 535 31.12 -11.87 -16.23
CA VAL A 535 30.47 -13.17 -16.36
C VAL A 535 29.16 -13.05 -17.18
N VAL A 536 28.35 -12.03 -16.92
CA VAL A 536 27.11 -11.77 -17.66
C VAL A 536 27.37 -11.43 -19.13
N ARG A 537 28.41 -10.70 -19.45
CA ARG A 537 28.82 -10.40 -20.85
C ARG A 537 29.28 -11.63 -21.62
N GLN A 538 29.89 -12.60 -20.94
CA GLN A 538 30.30 -13.87 -21.56
C GLN A 538 29.10 -14.78 -21.83
N HIS A 539 27.97 -14.58 -21.13
CA HIS A 539 26.75 -15.38 -21.26
C HIS A 539 25.51 -14.52 -21.50
N PRO A 540 25.39 -13.84 -22.66
CA PRO A 540 24.30 -12.90 -22.95
C PRO A 540 22.92 -13.57 -23.10
N ASP A 541 22.90 -14.89 -23.28
CA ASP A 541 21.71 -15.74 -23.39
C ASP A 541 21.09 -16.10 -22.01
N ILE A 542 21.81 -15.82 -20.91
CA ILE A 542 21.37 -16.14 -19.55
C ILE A 542 20.72 -14.92 -18.91
N SER A 543 19.44 -15.01 -18.60
CA SER A 543 18.68 -13.92 -17.93
C SER A 543 18.84 -13.92 -16.40
N TYR A 544 19.08 -15.08 -15.78
CA TYR A 544 19.18 -15.26 -14.33
C TYR A 544 20.40 -16.10 -13.97
N PHE A 545 21.20 -15.61 -13.04
CA PHE A 545 22.41 -16.24 -12.56
C PHE A 545 22.21 -16.72 -11.11
N PRO A 546 22.39 -18.02 -10.80
CA PRO A 546 22.38 -18.50 -9.43
C PRO A 546 23.58 -17.94 -8.67
N VAL A 547 23.35 -17.49 -7.44
CA VAL A 547 24.40 -17.05 -6.51
C VAL A 547 24.60 -18.15 -5.49
N VAL A 548 25.79 -18.76 -5.54
CA VAL A 548 26.14 -19.96 -4.79
C VAL A 548 27.33 -19.67 -3.88
N ASP A 549 27.28 -20.15 -2.64
CA ASP A 549 28.37 -20.02 -1.68
C ASP A 549 29.31 -21.24 -1.79
N PRO A 550 30.52 -21.06 -2.33
CA PRO A 550 31.46 -22.17 -2.48
C PRO A 550 31.96 -22.69 -1.13
N ASP A 551 32.05 -21.85 -0.10
CA ASP A 551 32.57 -22.21 1.23
C ASP A 551 31.57 -23.05 2.05
N ARG A 552 30.27 -22.98 1.67
CA ARG A 552 29.18 -23.75 2.30
C ARG A 552 28.68 -24.91 1.42
N GLY A 553 29.58 -25.60 0.74
CA GLY A 553 29.22 -26.78 -0.03
C GLY A 553 28.31 -26.52 -1.22
N SER A 554 28.45 -25.36 -1.88
CA SER A 554 27.63 -24.91 -3.01
C SER A 554 26.16 -24.65 -2.66
N SER A 555 25.86 -24.16 -1.44
CA SER A 555 24.48 -23.80 -1.08
C SER A 555 23.98 -22.59 -1.89
N LEU A 556 22.70 -22.65 -2.32
CA LEU A 556 22.08 -21.56 -3.06
C LEU A 556 21.71 -20.42 -2.09
N LEU A 557 22.31 -19.24 -2.30
CA LEU A 557 22.00 -18.04 -1.51
C LEU A 557 20.95 -17.14 -2.16
N GLY A 558 20.78 -17.23 -3.48
CA GLY A 558 19.84 -16.41 -4.22
C GLY A 558 20.06 -16.47 -5.73
N ILE A 559 19.37 -15.61 -6.45
CA ILE A 559 19.56 -15.39 -7.90
C ILE A 559 19.78 -13.91 -8.18
N LEU A 560 20.54 -13.62 -9.24
CA LEU A 560 20.73 -12.27 -9.77
C LEU A 560 20.26 -12.23 -11.22
N SER A 561 19.33 -11.32 -11.54
CA SER A 561 18.95 -11.12 -12.93
C SER A 561 19.93 -10.21 -13.67
N GLN A 562 20.10 -10.44 -14.97
CA GLN A 562 20.90 -9.58 -15.83
C GLN A 562 20.41 -8.12 -15.78
N ASN A 563 19.09 -7.90 -15.73
CA ASN A 563 18.50 -6.57 -15.66
C ASN A 563 18.79 -5.87 -14.33
N ASP A 564 18.73 -6.59 -13.21
CA ASP A 564 19.03 -6.04 -11.88
C ASP A 564 20.51 -5.64 -11.79
N LEU A 565 21.41 -6.47 -12.35
CA LEU A 565 22.84 -6.15 -12.42
C LEU A 565 23.13 -4.90 -13.26
N LEU A 566 22.55 -4.84 -14.48
CA LEU A 566 22.71 -3.69 -15.38
C LEU A 566 22.09 -2.41 -14.79
N ALA A 567 20.96 -2.52 -14.10
CA ALA A 567 20.34 -1.40 -13.39
C ALA A 567 21.24 -0.91 -12.24
N ALA A 568 21.79 -1.81 -11.44
CA ALA A 568 22.74 -1.48 -10.38
C ALA A 568 24.00 -0.78 -10.92
N PHE A 569 24.49 -1.25 -12.06
CA PHE A 569 25.69 -0.68 -12.70
C PHE A 569 25.42 0.70 -13.33
N ARG A 570 24.27 0.91 -13.99
CA ARG A 570 23.86 2.22 -14.55
C ARG A 570 23.68 3.27 -13.47
N LYS A 571 23.14 2.90 -12.31
CA LYS A 571 22.94 3.80 -11.17
C LYS A 571 24.25 4.19 -10.48
N GLN A 572 25.31 3.43 -10.64
CA GLN A 572 26.65 3.80 -10.17
C GLN A 572 27.41 4.72 -11.14
N SER A 573 27.09 4.64 -12.44
CA SER A 573 27.76 5.44 -13.49
C SER A 573 27.03 6.77 -13.78
N SER A 574 25.90 7.02 -13.16
CA SER A 574 25.16 8.30 -13.18
C SER A 574 25.32 9.02 -11.85
#